data_9c8d011a63e4279b7ac4991cc2fc5a37
#
_entry.id   9c8d011a63e4279b7ac4991cc2fc5a37
#
_cell.length_a   1.000
_cell.length_b   1.000
_cell.length_c   1.000
_cell.angle_alpha   90.00
_cell.angle_beta   90.00
_cell.angle_gamma   90.00
#
_symmetry.space_group_name_H-M   'P 1'
#
loop_
_entity.id
_entity.type
_entity.pdbx_description
1 polymer ?
#
loop_
_entity_poly.entity_id
_entity_poly.type
_entity_poly.pdbx_seq_one_letter_code
_entity_poly.pdbx_strand_id
1 'polypeptide(L)' 'MFLITRQDGSLMEVLSLPQLFDPFCPALRGRLHAGEELQEPDSFLKTELIFPSGEALPCCWLDPHYKQP' A
#
# COMPACT_ATOMS: atom_id res chain seq x y z
N MET A 1 7.17 -5.44 -5.76
CA MET A 1 6.33 -4.28 -6.07
C MET A 1 6.52 -3.20 -5.03
N PHE A 2 6.60 -1.96 -5.46
CA PHE A 2 6.84 -0.85 -4.55
C PHE A 2 5.69 0.16 -4.63
N LEU A 3 5.37 0.72 -3.47
CA LEU A 3 4.45 1.84 -3.34
C LEU A 3 5.14 2.94 -2.56
N ILE A 4 4.55 4.11 -2.50
CA ILE A 4 5.08 5.18 -1.65
C ILE A 4 4.01 5.60 -0.64
N THR A 5 4.49 6.08 0.52
CA THR A 5 3.58 6.60 1.53
C THR A 5 3.15 8.01 1.13
N ARG A 6 1.85 8.26 1.23
CA ARG A 6 1.27 9.55 0.85
C ARG A 6 1.80 10.68 1.72
N GLN A 7 2.11 10.38 2.96
CA GLN A 7 2.46 11.37 3.96
C GLN A 7 3.83 12.01 3.72
N ASP A 8 4.85 11.20 3.41
CA ASP A 8 6.22 11.70 3.26
C ASP A 8 6.92 11.19 1.99
N GLY A 9 6.24 10.41 1.17
CA GLY A 9 6.82 9.91 -0.06
C GLY A 9 7.85 8.83 0.12
N SER A 10 7.87 8.16 1.26
CA SER A 10 8.83 7.09 1.52
C SER A 10 8.51 5.86 0.68
N LEU A 11 9.54 5.22 0.13
CA LEU A 11 9.37 4.01 -0.66
C LEU A 11 9.09 2.83 0.25
N MET A 12 8.07 2.03 -0.09
CA MET A 12 7.65 0.88 0.67
C MET A 12 7.53 -0.34 -0.24
N GLU A 13 8.16 -1.43 0.16
CA GLU A 13 8.05 -2.69 -0.57
C GLU A 13 6.82 -3.46 -0.11
N VAL A 14 5.98 -3.88 -1.06
CA VAL A 14 4.81 -4.71 -0.77
C VAL A 14 5.27 -6.14 -0.55
N LEU A 15 5.00 -6.68 0.63
CA LEU A 15 5.40 -8.04 0.98
C LEU A 15 4.27 -9.06 0.78
N SER A 16 3.02 -8.61 0.69
CA SER A 16 1.88 -9.50 0.49
C SER A 16 0.97 -8.95 -0.60
N LEU A 17 1.12 -9.47 -1.81
CA LEU A 17 0.24 -9.10 -2.93
C LEU A 17 -1.22 -9.49 -2.69
N PRO A 18 -1.52 -10.68 -2.12
CA PRO A 18 -2.92 -11.02 -1.83
C PRO A 18 -3.61 -9.97 -0.94
N GLN A 19 -2.90 -9.45 0.06
CA GLN A 19 -3.48 -8.40 0.91
C GLN A 19 -3.68 -7.09 0.14
N LEU A 20 -2.78 -6.78 -0.79
CA LEU A 20 -2.90 -5.56 -1.58
C LEU A 20 -4.15 -5.58 -2.45
N PHE A 21 -4.45 -6.73 -3.06
CA PHE A 21 -5.56 -6.85 -4.00
C PHE A 21 -6.89 -7.15 -3.32
N ASP A 22 -6.89 -7.49 -2.03
CA ASP A 22 -8.10 -7.85 -1.30
C ASP A 22 -8.76 -6.59 -0.72
N PRO A 23 -9.92 -6.18 -1.25
CA PRO A 23 -10.58 -4.97 -0.76
C PRO A 23 -11.09 -5.10 0.67
N PHE A 24 -11.19 -6.32 1.20
CA PHE A 24 -11.58 -6.53 2.59
C PHE A 24 -10.40 -6.39 3.55
N CYS A 25 -9.18 -6.27 3.05
CA CYS A 25 -8.01 -6.02 3.86
C CYS A 25 -7.68 -4.52 3.82
N PRO A 26 -7.98 -3.75 4.88
CA PRO A 26 -7.72 -2.30 4.87
C PRO A 26 -6.24 -1.96 4.95
N ALA A 27 -5.42 -2.91 5.37
CA ALA A 27 -3.98 -2.74 5.49
C ALA A 27 -3.26 -3.88 4.79
N LEU A 28 -2.01 -3.66 4.46
CA LEU A 28 -1.16 -4.69 3.88
C LEU A 28 0.18 -4.70 4.60
N ARG A 29 0.87 -5.83 4.46
CA ARG A 29 2.19 -5.99 5.03
C ARG A 29 3.24 -5.47 4.06
N GLY A 30 4.12 -4.61 4.56
CA GLY A 30 5.15 -4.01 3.74
C GLY A 30 6.39 -3.69 4.56
N ARG A 31 7.40 -3.20 3.86
CA ARG A 31 8.68 -2.84 4.46
C ARG A 31 9.14 -1.50 3.88
N LEU A 32 9.43 -0.56 4.75
CA LEU A 32 9.98 0.72 4.31
C LEU A 32 11.43 0.55 3.87
N HIS A 33 11.79 1.22 2.78
CA HIS A 33 13.18 1.31 2.31
C HIS A 33 13.66 2.72 2.58
N ALA A 34 14.18 2.94 3.80
CA ALA A 34 14.67 4.24 4.23
C ALA A 34 16.17 4.14 4.46
N GLY A 35 16.95 4.90 3.68
CA GLY A 35 18.38 4.90 3.81
C GLY A 35 19.02 3.59 3.36
N GLU A 36 20.11 3.23 4.00
CA GLU A 36 20.86 2.02 3.67
C GLU A 36 20.39 0.79 4.46
N GLU A 37 19.59 1.00 5.49
CA GLU A 37 19.11 -0.10 6.33
C GLU A 37 17.71 -0.51 5.94
N LEU A 38 17.48 -1.82 5.87
CA LEU A 38 16.15 -2.36 5.67
C LEU A 38 15.38 -2.30 6.97
N GLN A 39 14.19 -1.74 6.91
CA GLN A 39 13.30 -1.70 8.05
C GLN A 39 12.61 -3.04 8.24
N GLU A 40 12.12 -3.29 9.45
CA GLU A 40 11.35 -4.49 9.71
C GLU A 40 9.97 -4.38 9.05
N PRO A 41 9.37 -5.54 8.65
CA PRO A 41 8.02 -5.53 8.11
C PRO A 41 7.01 -4.95 9.09
N ASP A 42 6.05 -4.21 8.56
CA ASP A 42 5.00 -3.59 9.36
C ASP A 42 3.71 -3.55 8.54
N SER A 43 2.62 -3.18 9.19
CA SER A 43 1.34 -3.02 8.53
C SER A 43 1.15 -1.57 8.11
N PHE A 44 0.65 -1.38 6.88
CA PHE A 44 0.40 -0.05 6.32
C PHE A 44 -1.03 0.02 5.81
N LEU A 45 -1.73 1.09 6.15
CA LEU A 45 -3.07 1.32 5.64
C LEU A 45 -3.01 1.64 4.15
N LYS A 46 -3.83 0.96 3.36
CA LYS A 46 -3.86 1.18 1.90
C LYS A 46 -4.23 2.61 1.54
N THR A 47 -5.07 3.27 2.35
CA THR A 47 -5.47 4.65 2.11
C THR A 47 -4.31 5.63 2.22
N GLU A 48 -3.22 5.22 2.86
CA GLU A 48 -2.02 6.06 3.02
C GLU A 48 -0.94 5.74 1.99
N LEU A 49 -1.23 4.86 1.03
CA LEU A 49 -0.28 4.43 0.01
C LEU A 49 -0.77 4.88 -1.37
N ILE A 50 0.19 5.20 -2.22
CA ILE A 50 -0.07 5.55 -3.62
C ILE A 50 0.99 4.89 -4.49
N PHE A 51 0.73 4.84 -5.80
CA PHE A 51 1.73 4.37 -6.75
C PHE A 51 2.91 5.33 -6.82
N PRO A 52 4.11 4.86 -7.18
CA PRO A 52 5.27 5.74 -7.35
C PRO A 52 5.04 6.86 -8.37
N SER A 53 4.09 6.68 -9.30
CA SER A 53 3.70 7.70 -10.25
C SER A 53 2.89 8.82 -9.64
N GLY A 54 2.44 8.67 -8.39
CA GLY A 54 1.59 9.63 -7.70
C GLY A 54 0.11 9.32 -7.79
N GLU A 55 -0.28 8.28 -8.52
CA GLU A 55 -1.68 7.91 -8.66
C GLU A 55 -2.18 7.12 -7.45
N ALA A 56 -3.44 7.33 -7.10
CA ALA A 56 -4.08 6.57 -6.02
C ALA A 56 -4.27 5.11 -6.43
N LEU A 57 -4.36 4.24 -5.43
CA LEU A 57 -4.65 2.82 -5.68
C LEU A 57 -6.06 2.67 -6.25
N PRO A 58 -6.30 1.62 -7.09
CA PRO A 58 -7.65 1.38 -7.63
C PRO A 58 -8.68 1.19 -6.52
N CYS A 59 -9.88 1.69 -6.76
CA CYS A 59 -10.97 1.55 -5.78
C CYS A 59 -11.27 0.09 -5.47
N CYS A 60 -11.10 -0.81 -6.44
CA CYS A 60 -11.36 -2.23 -6.23
C CYS A 60 -10.39 -2.88 -5.25
N TRP A 61 -9.27 -2.22 -4.95
CA TRP A 61 -8.33 -2.71 -3.94
C TRP A 61 -8.62 -2.13 -2.55
N LEU A 62 -9.38 -1.04 -2.49
CA LEU A 62 -9.61 -0.28 -1.26
C LEU A 62 -11.00 -0.50 -0.69
N ASP A 63 -12.00 -0.70 -1.56
CA ASP A 63 -13.41 -0.73 -1.16
C ASP A 63 -14.08 -1.97 -1.73
N PRO A 64 -14.56 -2.89 -0.88
CA PRO A 64 -15.25 -4.09 -1.34
C PRO A 64 -16.58 -3.80 -2.03
N HIS A 65 -17.09 -2.59 -1.88
CA HIS A 65 -18.39 -2.19 -2.43
C HIS A 65 -18.28 -1.18 -3.56
N TYR A 66 -17.14 -1.10 -4.21
CA TYR A 66 -16.88 -0.05 -5.20
C TYR A 66 -17.83 -0.12 -6.42
N LYS A 67 -18.41 -1.29 -6.69
CA LYS A 67 -19.35 -1.49 -7.80
C LYS A 67 -20.81 -1.25 -7.41
N GLN A 68 -21.09 -1.03 -6.15
CA GLN A 68 -22.44 -0.83 -5.69
C GLN A 68 -22.86 0.63 -5.89
N PRO A 69 -24.08 0.84 -6.39
CA PRO A 69 -24.56 2.21 -6.59
C PRO A 69 -24.79 2.94 -5.28
#